data_13aec70a0f69b6c221f79c4fdf9c46a4
#
_entry.id   13aec70a0f69b6c221f79c4fdf9c46a4
#
_cell.length_a   1.000
_cell.length_b   1.000
_cell.length_c   1.000
_cell.angle_alpha   90.00
_cell.angle_beta   90.00
_cell.angle_gamma   90.00
#
_symmetry.space_group_name_H-M   'P 1'
#
loop_
_entity.id
_entity.type
_entity.pdbx_description
1 polymer ?
#
loop_
_entity_poly.entity_id
_entity_poly.type
_entity_poly.pdbx_seq_one_letter_code
_entity_poly.pdbx_strand_id
1 'polypeptide(L)'
;MFLLDTVIISELRKRQADKGVLGWVSVQQESQLFLSVVTLGEIERGIEKRRKADPVFADELAAWLESLVHLYADRILPVTPSVARRWGRLSAQIGHESADLLIAATALSHGLTVVTRNTAYFAPTGVGLINPFSL
;
A
#
# COMPACT_ATOMS: atom_id res chain seq x y z
N MET A 1 3.70 -13.27 -5.73
CA MET A 1 2.59 -12.35 -5.47
C MET A 1 3.06 -11.16 -4.64
N PHE A 2 2.44 -10.01 -4.83
CA PHE A 2 2.96 -8.75 -4.35
C PHE A 2 1.88 -7.95 -3.60
N LEU A 3 2.28 -7.31 -2.52
CA LEU A 3 1.45 -6.36 -1.79
C LEU A 3 1.97 -4.96 -2.11
N LEU A 4 1.15 -4.15 -2.78
CA LEU A 4 1.54 -2.80 -3.17
C LEU A 4 1.36 -1.85 -1.99
N ASP A 5 2.44 -1.19 -1.58
CA ASP A 5 2.38 -0.15 -0.56
C ASP A 5 1.61 1.07 -1.09
N THR A 6 1.06 1.85 -0.19
CA THR A 6 0.28 3.05 -0.51
C THR A 6 1.03 3.99 -1.45
N VAL A 7 2.35 4.13 -1.28
CA VAL A 7 3.18 5.01 -2.13
C VAL A 7 3.16 4.58 -3.60
N ILE A 8 3.08 3.28 -3.88
CA ILE A 8 3.00 2.77 -5.25
C ILE A 8 1.65 3.13 -5.87
N ILE A 9 0.56 2.88 -5.15
CA ILE A 9 -0.79 3.18 -5.62
C ILE A 9 -0.95 4.68 -5.86
N SER A 10 -0.45 5.51 -4.97
CA SER A 10 -0.50 6.97 -5.12
C SER A 10 0.32 7.44 -6.31
N GLU A 11 1.46 6.79 -6.58
CA GLU A 11 2.29 7.12 -7.76
C GLU A 11 1.56 6.80 -9.06
N LEU A 12 0.90 5.65 -9.13
CA LEU A 12 0.17 5.22 -10.35
C LEU A 12 -0.98 6.17 -10.72
N ARG A 13 -1.53 6.92 -9.75
CA ARG A 13 -2.59 7.89 -9.98
C ARG A 13 -2.08 9.15 -10.69
N LYS A 14 -0.80 9.48 -10.54
CA LYS A 14 -0.25 10.72 -11.07
C LYS A 14 -0.27 10.74 -12.59
N ARG A 15 -0.49 11.93 -13.18
CA ARG A 15 -0.45 12.12 -14.63
C ARG A 15 0.92 11.78 -15.21
N GLN A 16 1.99 12.13 -14.49
CA GLN A 16 3.37 11.82 -14.86
C GLN A 16 3.98 10.90 -13.82
N ALA A 17 3.46 9.67 -13.75
CA ALA A 17 3.96 8.66 -12.84
C ALA A 17 5.40 8.26 -13.19
N ASP A 18 6.15 7.82 -12.19
CA ASP A 18 7.52 7.34 -12.36
C ASP A 18 7.56 6.20 -13.38
N LYS A 19 8.49 6.28 -14.31
CA LYS A 19 8.61 5.30 -15.42
C LYS A 19 8.97 3.91 -14.93
N GLY A 20 9.78 3.82 -13.89
CA GLY A 20 10.14 2.53 -13.29
C GLY A 20 8.93 1.84 -12.70
N VAL A 21 8.09 2.59 -11.96
CA VAL A 21 6.85 2.07 -11.38
C VAL A 21 5.90 1.60 -12.48
N LEU A 22 5.66 2.43 -13.49
CA LEU A 22 4.80 2.07 -14.61
C LEU A 22 5.29 0.82 -15.33
N GLY A 23 6.59 0.75 -15.62
CA GLY A 23 7.19 -0.40 -16.30
C GLY A 23 7.08 -1.67 -15.48
N TRP A 24 7.35 -1.60 -14.18
CA TRP A 24 7.26 -2.76 -13.32
C TRP A 24 5.83 -3.29 -13.23
N VAL A 25 4.85 -2.40 -13.01
CA VAL A 25 3.44 -2.80 -12.90
C VAL A 25 2.92 -3.38 -14.21
N SER A 26 3.32 -2.79 -15.35
CA SER A 26 2.81 -3.18 -16.66
C SER A 26 3.12 -4.63 -17.05
N VAL A 27 4.19 -5.21 -16.52
CA VAL A 27 4.59 -6.59 -16.81
C VAL A 27 4.03 -7.61 -15.82
N GLN A 28 3.35 -7.15 -14.77
CA GLN A 28 2.75 -8.05 -13.78
C GLN A 28 1.34 -8.44 -14.23
N GLN A 29 0.94 -9.66 -13.84
CA GLN A 29 -0.46 -10.08 -13.98
C GLN A 29 -1.26 -9.44 -12.84
N GLU A 30 -2.44 -8.90 -13.16
CA GLU A 30 -3.31 -8.25 -12.16
C GLU A 30 -3.62 -9.17 -10.99
N SER A 31 -3.81 -10.46 -11.24
CA SER A 31 -4.10 -11.46 -10.20
C SER A 31 -2.98 -11.62 -9.17
N GLN A 32 -1.79 -11.12 -9.47
CA GLN A 32 -0.63 -11.19 -8.58
C GLN A 32 -0.48 -9.96 -7.69
N LEU A 33 -1.30 -8.92 -7.89
CA LEU A 33 -1.20 -7.63 -7.20
C LEU A 33 -2.31 -7.49 -6.17
N PHE A 34 -1.93 -7.25 -4.92
CA PHE A 34 -2.83 -7.15 -3.77
C PHE A 34 -2.66 -5.82 -3.06
N LEU A 35 -3.70 -5.39 -2.36
CA LEU A 35 -3.68 -4.22 -1.48
C LEU A 35 -4.04 -4.64 -0.06
N SER A 36 -3.60 -3.84 0.91
CA SER A 36 -4.08 -3.92 2.29
C SER A 36 -5.26 -2.97 2.50
N VAL A 37 -6.21 -3.35 3.35
CA VAL A 37 -7.25 -2.41 3.83
C VAL A 37 -6.63 -1.17 4.48
N VAL A 38 -5.43 -1.30 5.04
CA VAL A 38 -4.68 -0.16 5.63
C VAL A 38 -4.39 0.90 4.58
N THR A 39 -4.04 0.49 3.37
CA THR A 39 -3.81 1.41 2.24
C THR A 39 -5.06 2.23 1.92
N LEU A 40 -6.25 1.59 1.94
CA LEU A 40 -7.51 2.31 1.74
C LEU A 40 -7.72 3.37 2.83
N GLY A 41 -7.42 3.02 4.07
CA GLY A 41 -7.51 3.96 5.19
C GLY A 41 -6.55 5.13 5.06
N GLU A 42 -5.31 4.88 4.62
CA GLU A 42 -4.32 5.93 4.41
C GLU A 42 -4.74 6.89 3.30
N ILE A 43 -5.28 6.37 2.21
CA ILE A 43 -5.78 7.17 1.09
C ILE A 43 -6.97 8.03 1.56
N GLU A 44 -7.93 7.43 2.26
CA GLU A 44 -9.10 8.15 2.79
C GLU A 44 -8.68 9.28 3.72
N ARG A 45 -7.73 9.02 4.60
CA ARG A 45 -7.18 10.05 5.49
C ARG A 45 -6.58 11.22 4.69
N GLY A 46 -5.84 10.92 3.63
CA GLY A 46 -5.26 11.94 2.75
C GLY A 46 -6.33 12.77 2.05
N ILE A 47 -7.41 12.14 1.61
CA ILE A 47 -8.56 12.81 0.98
C ILE A 47 -9.20 13.81 1.96
N GLU A 48 -9.50 13.36 3.18
CA GLU A 48 -10.15 14.21 4.18
C GLU A 48 -9.27 15.38 4.59
N LYS A 49 -7.96 15.18 4.67
CA LYS A 49 -7.03 16.28 4.94
C LYS A 49 -7.03 17.34 3.83
N ARG A 50 -7.17 16.91 2.58
CA ARG A 50 -7.21 17.81 1.42
C ARG A 50 -8.53 18.55 1.28
N ARG A 51 -9.61 18.00 1.81
CA ARG A 51 -10.97 18.51 1.57
C ARG A 51 -11.14 19.96 1.99
N LYS A 52 -10.49 20.39 3.05
CA LYS A 52 -10.57 21.77 3.54
C LYS A 52 -9.95 22.77 2.58
N ALA A 53 -8.79 22.44 2.01
CA ALA A 53 -8.04 23.35 1.16
C ALA A 53 -8.45 23.25 -0.31
N ASP A 54 -8.86 22.07 -0.76
CA ASP A 54 -9.19 21.81 -2.17
C ASP A 54 -10.29 20.75 -2.26
N PRO A 55 -11.56 21.16 -2.04
CA PRO A 55 -12.67 20.20 -2.06
C PRO A 55 -12.90 19.56 -3.42
N VAL A 56 -12.62 20.26 -4.51
CA VAL A 56 -12.78 19.69 -5.87
C VAL A 56 -11.79 18.54 -6.09
N PHE A 57 -10.53 18.76 -5.75
CA PHE A 57 -9.51 17.70 -5.86
C PHE A 57 -9.79 16.54 -4.91
N ALA A 58 -10.28 16.82 -3.70
CA ALA A 58 -10.66 15.77 -2.75
C ALA A 58 -11.78 14.91 -3.33
N ASP A 59 -12.76 15.48 -4.03
CA ASP A 59 -13.83 14.71 -4.68
C ASP A 59 -13.30 13.86 -5.83
N GLU A 60 -12.34 14.37 -6.60
CA GLU A 60 -11.66 13.57 -7.64
C GLU A 60 -10.91 12.38 -7.05
N LEU A 61 -10.21 12.59 -5.95
CA LEU A 61 -9.52 11.52 -5.24
C LEU A 61 -10.48 10.48 -4.66
N ALA A 62 -11.62 10.94 -4.14
CA ALA A 62 -12.65 10.04 -3.61
C ALA A 62 -13.22 9.15 -4.72
N ALA A 63 -13.50 9.71 -5.91
CA ALA A 63 -13.95 8.93 -7.05
C ALA A 63 -12.91 7.92 -7.51
N TRP A 64 -11.64 8.32 -7.52
CA TRP A 64 -10.53 7.42 -7.84
C TRP A 64 -10.44 6.27 -6.83
N LEU A 65 -10.58 6.56 -5.52
CA LEU A 65 -10.56 5.53 -4.49
C LEU A 65 -11.68 4.51 -4.69
N GLU A 66 -12.89 4.95 -5.04
CA GLU A 66 -14.01 4.04 -5.36
C GLU A 66 -13.64 3.12 -6.52
N SER A 67 -13.03 3.66 -7.58
CA SER A 67 -12.56 2.87 -8.71
C SER A 67 -11.53 1.84 -8.30
N LEU A 68 -10.61 2.22 -7.40
CA LEU A 68 -9.57 1.35 -6.88
C LEU A 68 -10.18 0.16 -6.11
N VAL A 69 -11.17 0.43 -5.25
CA VAL A 69 -11.87 -0.61 -4.48
C VAL A 69 -12.54 -1.61 -5.43
N HIS A 70 -13.16 -1.14 -6.51
CA HIS A 70 -13.76 -2.01 -7.52
C HIS A 70 -12.72 -2.82 -8.27
N LEU A 71 -11.62 -2.18 -8.68
CA LEU A 71 -10.58 -2.83 -9.48
C LEU A 71 -9.91 -3.97 -8.72
N TYR A 72 -9.60 -3.75 -7.45
CA TYR A 72 -8.91 -4.76 -6.63
C TYR A 72 -9.85 -5.73 -5.94
N ALA A 73 -11.11 -5.35 -5.70
CA ALA A 73 -12.19 -6.22 -5.19
C ALA A 73 -11.70 -7.26 -4.16
N ASP A 74 -11.62 -8.54 -4.57
CA ASP A 74 -11.22 -9.66 -3.71
C ASP A 74 -9.71 -9.72 -3.44
N ARG A 75 -8.93 -8.83 -4.02
CA ARG A 75 -7.47 -8.73 -3.77
C ARG A 75 -7.12 -7.64 -2.77
N ILE A 76 -8.08 -7.19 -1.97
CA ILE A 76 -7.86 -6.30 -0.84
C ILE A 76 -7.84 -7.16 0.42
N LEU A 77 -6.70 -7.22 1.09
CA LEU A 77 -6.47 -8.11 2.23
C LEU A 77 -6.83 -7.40 3.54
N PRO A 78 -7.62 -8.05 4.40
CA PRO A 78 -8.01 -7.48 5.68
C PRO A 78 -6.90 -7.61 6.73
N VAL A 79 -7.04 -6.84 7.81
CA VAL A 79 -6.28 -7.07 9.04
C VAL A 79 -7.04 -8.11 9.86
N THR A 80 -6.63 -9.37 9.73
CA THR A 80 -7.22 -10.49 10.47
C THR A 80 -6.68 -10.54 11.90
N PRO A 81 -7.26 -11.34 12.81
CA PRO A 81 -6.67 -11.56 14.13
C PRO A 81 -5.21 -12.01 14.06
N SER A 82 -4.88 -12.88 13.13
CA SER A 82 -3.50 -13.35 12.91
C SER A 82 -2.58 -12.22 12.50
N VAL A 83 -2.99 -11.38 11.55
CA VAL A 83 -2.23 -10.21 11.09
C VAL A 83 -2.04 -9.22 12.25
N ALA A 84 -3.10 -8.92 12.99
CA ALA A 84 -3.03 -7.99 14.12
C ALA A 84 -2.04 -8.46 15.19
N ARG A 85 -2.04 -9.75 15.49
CA ARG A 85 -1.12 -10.33 16.48
C ARG A 85 0.33 -10.28 15.98
N ARG A 86 0.57 -10.52 14.72
CA ARG A 86 1.89 -10.37 14.11
C ARG A 86 2.36 -8.92 14.17
N TRP A 87 1.48 -7.98 13.84
CA TRP A 87 1.77 -6.56 13.99
C TRP A 87 2.18 -6.20 15.41
N GLY A 88 1.46 -6.72 16.41
CA GLY A 88 1.79 -6.48 17.81
C GLY A 88 3.21 -6.94 18.15
N ARG A 89 3.60 -8.13 17.69
CA ARG A 89 4.97 -8.63 17.91
C ARG A 89 6.01 -7.77 17.19
N LEU A 90 5.77 -7.41 15.93
CA LEU A 90 6.69 -6.56 15.16
C LEU A 90 6.85 -5.19 15.79
N SER A 91 5.76 -4.55 16.21
CA SER A 91 5.82 -3.21 16.80
C SER A 91 6.60 -3.20 18.12
N ALA A 92 6.45 -4.25 18.92
CA ALA A 92 7.21 -4.39 20.16
C ALA A 92 8.71 -4.57 19.89
N GLN A 93 9.07 -5.36 18.89
CA GLN A 93 10.46 -5.64 18.51
C GLN A 93 11.14 -4.44 17.87
N ILE A 94 10.42 -3.72 17.00
CA ILE A 94 10.99 -2.64 16.19
C ILE A 94 10.88 -1.30 16.91
N GLY A 95 9.88 -1.12 17.76
CA GLY A 95 9.76 0.05 18.62
C GLY A 95 8.88 1.19 18.09
N HIS A 96 8.01 0.92 17.07
CA HIS A 96 7.00 1.88 16.63
C HIS A 96 5.75 1.17 16.13
N GLU A 97 4.68 1.93 15.93
CA GLU A 97 3.34 1.41 15.64
C GLU A 97 2.81 1.92 14.29
N SER A 98 3.67 2.21 13.33
CA SER A 98 3.26 2.81 12.06
C SER A 98 2.38 1.86 11.23
N ALA A 99 1.63 2.45 10.31
CA ALA A 99 0.82 1.70 9.34
C ALA A 99 1.67 0.75 8.48
N ASP A 100 2.93 1.10 8.23
CA ASP A 100 3.87 0.26 7.48
C ASP A 100 4.03 -1.12 8.14
N LEU A 101 4.02 -1.19 9.46
CA LEU A 101 4.12 -2.47 10.17
C LEU A 101 2.87 -3.33 9.98
N LEU A 102 1.68 -2.73 9.84
CA LEU A 102 0.45 -3.47 9.51
C LEU A 102 0.52 -4.03 8.09
N ILE A 103 1.05 -3.26 7.15
CA ILE A 103 1.25 -3.71 5.77
C ILE A 103 2.27 -4.86 5.75
N ALA A 104 3.40 -4.71 6.47
CA ALA A 104 4.41 -5.76 6.58
C ALA A 104 3.83 -7.04 7.20
N ALA A 105 3.06 -6.90 8.28
CA ALA A 105 2.41 -8.04 8.94
C ALA A 105 1.46 -8.78 8.01
N THR A 106 0.70 -8.04 7.20
CA THR A 106 -0.19 -8.62 6.19
C THR A 106 0.62 -9.41 5.16
N ALA A 107 1.68 -8.81 4.62
CA ALA A 107 2.52 -9.46 3.63
C ALA A 107 3.18 -10.73 4.18
N LEU A 108 3.74 -10.67 5.38
CA LEU A 108 4.35 -11.83 6.03
C LEU A 108 3.34 -12.95 6.25
N SER A 109 2.12 -12.62 6.62
CA SER A 109 1.08 -13.61 6.88
C SER A 109 0.59 -14.33 5.62
N HIS A 110 0.75 -13.69 4.45
CA HIS A 110 0.32 -14.24 3.16
C HIS A 110 1.48 -14.66 2.26
N GLY A 111 2.72 -14.54 2.72
CA GLY A 111 3.90 -14.87 1.92
C GLY A 111 4.10 -13.96 0.71
N LEU A 112 3.73 -12.68 0.84
CA LEU A 112 3.83 -11.69 -0.24
C LEU A 112 5.09 -10.86 -0.11
N THR A 113 5.60 -10.38 -1.24
CA THR A 113 6.66 -9.37 -1.30
C THR A 113 6.01 -7.99 -1.31
N VAL A 114 6.52 -7.08 -0.48
CA VAL A 114 6.04 -5.69 -0.44
C VAL A 114 6.74 -4.90 -1.54
N VAL A 115 5.96 -4.18 -2.32
CA VAL A 115 6.45 -3.27 -3.36
C VAL A 115 6.33 -1.86 -2.83
N THR A 116 7.47 -1.18 -2.63
CA THR A 116 7.50 0.12 -1.96
C THR A 116 8.76 0.91 -2.35
N ARG A 117 8.67 2.22 -2.21
CA ARG A 117 9.84 3.10 -2.26
C ARG A 117 10.56 3.14 -0.91
N ASN A 118 9.85 2.88 0.18
CA ASN A 118 10.32 3.07 1.54
C ASN A 118 10.95 1.79 2.12
N THR A 119 11.88 1.20 1.38
CA THR A 119 12.49 -0.09 1.75
C THR A 119 13.15 -0.06 3.13
N ALA A 120 13.74 1.06 3.52
CA ALA A 120 14.40 1.19 4.83
C ALA A 120 13.42 1.02 5.99
N TYR A 121 12.16 1.44 5.83
CA TYR A 121 11.14 1.28 6.88
C TYR A 121 10.65 -0.15 7.01
N PHE A 122 10.66 -0.90 5.92
CA PHE A 122 10.19 -2.30 5.91
C PHE A 122 11.30 -3.30 6.21
N ALA A 123 12.56 -2.97 5.93
CA ALA A 123 13.67 -3.90 6.06
C ALA A 123 13.76 -4.58 7.43
N PRO A 124 13.56 -3.87 8.57
CA PRO A 124 13.65 -4.51 9.89
C PRO A 124 12.60 -5.61 10.12
N THR A 125 11.52 -5.64 9.35
CA THR A 125 10.46 -6.65 9.50
C THR A 125 10.83 -8.00 8.90
N GLY A 126 11.87 -8.05 8.04
CA GLY A 126 12.28 -9.27 7.34
C GLY A 126 11.41 -9.62 6.12
N VAL A 127 10.43 -8.79 5.77
CA VAL A 127 9.58 -9.05 4.60
C VAL A 127 10.39 -8.85 3.30
N GLY A 128 10.05 -9.64 2.27
CA GLY A 128 10.63 -9.44 0.94
C GLY A 128 10.25 -8.08 0.37
N LEU A 129 11.18 -7.41 -0.32
CA LEU A 129 11.01 -6.02 -0.78
C LEU A 129 11.41 -5.86 -2.22
N ILE A 130 10.65 -5.03 -2.93
CA ILE A 130 10.97 -4.55 -4.28
C ILE A 130 10.75 -3.04 -4.29
N ASN A 131 11.73 -2.29 -4.78
CA ASN A 131 11.58 -0.87 -5.07
C ASN A 131 11.57 -0.67 -6.58
N PRO A 132 10.42 -0.41 -7.19
CA PRO A 132 10.31 -0.27 -8.64
C PRO A 132 10.63 1.13 -9.16
N PHE A 133 10.83 2.11 -8.26
CA PHE A 133 11.08 3.49 -8.67
C PHE A 133 12.38 3.59 -9.47
N SER A 134 12.35 4.41 -10.51
CA SER A 134 13.55 4.73 -11.28
C SER A 134 14.51 5.55 -10.43
N LEU A 135 15.80 5.40 -10.70
CA LEU A 135 16.86 6.13 -10.02
C LEU A 135 16.96 7.58 -10.49
#